data_c08ecefea66a90a0c9979def60fb3e43
#
_entry.id   c08ecefea66a90a0c9979def60fb3e43
#
_cell.length_a   1.000
_cell.length_b   1.000
_cell.length_c   1.000
_cell.angle_alpha   90.00
_cell.angle_beta   90.00
_cell.angle_gamma   90.00
#
_symmetry.space_group_name_H-M   'P 1'
#
loop_
_entity.id
_entity.type
_entity.pdbx_description
1 polymer ?
#
loop_
_entity_poly.entity_id
_entity_poly.type
_entity_poly.pdbx_seq_one_letter_code
_entity_poly.pdbx_strand_id
1 'polypeptide(L)'
;RDRSVSRGLGDVYKRQIRFILVCIVVIGYLILSIPILLVEWIIGRFSPEKKDISSLRIIQAVFRFILKITGAKITVIGEENVPKDTPVLYIGNHRSYFDILLTYSRCPIRTGYIAKKEMEKIPLLSTWMRYLHCLFLDRKDIKQGLKTILTAVDKVKSGISICIFPEGTRNRNKDELDMLPFHEGSFKIATKANCPIIPIAISNSANIFEAHFPKISPAKVVVEYGKPIYPDELSKEDKRHVGEYTQNVIREMLIKNKPLTEK
;
A
#
# COMPACT_ATOMS: atom_id res chain seq x y z
N ARG A 1 -37.48 -2.60 -23.52
CA ARG A 1 -37.40 -2.42 -22.03
C ARG A 1 -36.64 -3.56 -21.34
N ASP A 2 -36.67 -4.80 -21.86
CA ASP A 2 -36.03 -5.98 -21.22
C ASP A 2 -34.51 -6.05 -21.32
N ARG A 3 -33.88 -5.51 -22.37
CA ARG A 3 -32.43 -5.60 -22.57
C ARG A 3 -31.61 -4.79 -21.54
N SER A 4 -32.14 -3.71 -20.98
CA SER A 4 -31.45 -2.88 -19.98
C SER A 4 -31.45 -3.55 -18.60
N VAL A 5 -32.55 -4.21 -18.22
CA VAL A 5 -32.68 -4.95 -16.95
C VAL A 5 -31.79 -6.19 -16.96
N SER A 6 -31.75 -6.92 -18.08
CA SER A 6 -30.89 -8.11 -18.25
C SER A 6 -29.42 -7.77 -18.20
N ARG A 7 -28.99 -6.63 -18.78
CA ARG A 7 -27.60 -6.14 -18.68
C ARG A 7 -27.21 -5.76 -17.25
N GLY A 8 -28.12 -5.09 -16.52
CA GLY A 8 -27.90 -4.70 -15.13
C GLY A 8 -27.69 -5.91 -14.20
N LEU A 9 -28.53 -6.94 -14.34
CA LEU A 9 -28.40 -8.19 -13.59
C LEU A 9 -27.07 -8.92 -13.91
N GLY A 10 -26.72 -9.04 -15.19
CA GLY A 10 -25.47 -9.66 -15.62
C GLY A 10 -24.23 -8.97 -15.04
N ASP A 11 -24.23 -7.65 -14.94
CA ASP A 11 -23.11 -6.89 -14.36
C ASP A 11 -23.01 -7.06 -12.84
N VAL A 12 -24.13 -7.16 -12.13
CA VAL A 12 -24.17 -7.45 -10.69
C VAL A 12 -23.56 -8.83 -10.41
N TYR A 13 -23.95 -9.86 -11.17
CA TYR A 13 -23.39 -11.21 -11.03
C TYR A 13 -21.87 -11.24 -11.31
N LYS A 14 -21.42 -10.58 -12.35
CA LYS A 14 -19.97 -10.49 -12.65
C LYS A 14 -19.16 -9.87 -11.51
N ARG A 15 -19.69 -8.83 -10.86
CA ARG A 15 -19.03 -8.18 -9.71
C ARG A 15 -18.99 -9.08 -8.47
N GLN A 16 -20.05 -9.86 -8.22
CA GLN A 16 -20.07 -10.87 -7.14
C GLN A 16 -19.09 -12.02 -7.41
N ILE A 17 -19.08 -12.54 -8.65
CA ILE A 17 -18.13 -13.59 -9.05
C ILE A 17 -16.69 -13.13 -8.86
N ARG A 18 -16.35 -11.90 -9.24
CA ARG A 18 -14.98 -11.36 -8.98
C ARG A 18 -14.63 -11.34 -7.51
N PHE A 19 -15.58 -10.93 -6.64
CA PHE A 19 -15.35 -10.95 -5.20
C PHE A 19 -15.09 -12.37 -4.68
N ILE A 20 -15.91 -13.34 -5.09
CA ILE A 20 -15.75 -14.75 -4.71
C ILE A 20 -14.39 -15.28 -5.21
N LEU A 21 -14.03 -15.01 -6.46
CA LEU A 21 -12.75 -15.41 -7.04
C LEU A 21 -11.56 -14.81 -6.26
N VAL A 22 -11.62 -13.53 -5.90
CA VAL A 22 -10.57 -12.91 -5.09
C VAL A 22 -10.48 -13.56 -3.73
N CYS A 23 -11.60 -13.85 -3.06
CA CYS A 23 -11.61 -14.56 -1.79
C CYS A 23 -10.99 -15.97 -1.91
N ILE A 24 -11.37 -16.73 -2.94
CA ILE A 24 -10.80 -18.06 -3.22
C ILE A 24 -9.29 -17.97 -3.44
N VAL A 25 -8.83 -16.99 -4.23
CA VAL A 25 -7.39 -16.80 -4.49
C VAL A 25 -6.64 -16.43 -3.22
N VAL A 26 -7.16 -15.49 -2.43
CA VAL A 26 -6.50 -15.06 -1.18
C VAL A 26 -6.43 -16.21 -0.17
N ILE A 27 -7.55 -16.88 0.10
CA ILE A 27 -7.61 -17.98 1.07
C ILE A 27 -6.81 -19.19 0.54
N GLY A 28 -7.02 -19.55 -0.73
CA GLY A 28 -6.31 -20.64 -1.38
C GLY A 28 -4.79 -20.39 -1.38
N TYR A 29 -4.34 -19.18 -1.71
CA TYR A 29 -2.93 -18.82 -1.63
C TYR A 29 -2.39 -18.95 -0.21
N LEU A 30 -3.07 -18.43 0.81
CA LEU A 30 -2.59 -18.54 2.19
C LEU A 30 -2.38 -20.00 2.60
N ILE A 31 -3.33 -20.90 2.26
CA ILE A 31 -3.23 -22.32 2.59
C ILE A 31 -2.12 -23.00 1.75
N LEU A 32 -2.12 -22.81 0.45
CA LEU A 32 -1.16 -23.43 -0.46
C LEU A 32 0.26 -22.88 -0.29
N SER A 33 0.41 -21.71 0.32
CA SER A 33 1.71 -21.11 0.61
C SER A 33 2.44 -21.73 1.81
N ILE A 34 1.82 -22.63 2.57
CA ILE A 34 2.47 -23.27 3.73
C ILE A 34 3.81 -23.93 3.37
N PRO A 35 3.90 -24.80 2.33
CA PRO A 35 5.19 -25.34 1.91
C PRO A 35 6.16 -24.25 1.41
N ILE A 36 5.66 -23.20 0.77
CA ILE A 36 6.49 -22.08 0.33
C ILE A 36 7.10 -21.36 1.53
N LEU A 37 6.30 -21.09 2.57
CA LEU A 37 6.80 -20.48 3.81
C LEU A 37 7.89 -21.32 4.47
N LEU A 38 7.77 -22.66 4.42
CA LEU A 38 8.81 -23.56 4.92
C LEU A 38 10.11 -23.44 4.09
N VAL A 39 9.98 -23.43 2.76
CA VAL A 39 11.13 -23.25 1.86
C VAL A 39 11.79 -21.89 2.12
N GLU A 40 11.01 -20.80 2.20
CA GLU A 40 11.51 -19.47 2.50
C GLU A 40 12.20 -19.42 3.87
N TRP A 41 11.66 -20.13 4.86
CA TRP A 41 12.31 -20.25 6.18
C TRP A 41 13.67 -20.94 6.07
N ILE A 42 13.76 -22.03 5.31
CA ILE A 42 15.03 -22.76 5.08
C ILE A 42 16.02 -21.82 4.36
N ILE A 43 15.61 -21.17 3.26
CA ILE A 43 16.46 -20.23 2.53
C ILE A 43 16.96 -19.14 3.48
N GLY A 44 16.10 -18.62 4.35
CA GLY A 44 16.43 -17.57 5.30
C GLY A 44 17.49 -17.96 6.34
N ARG A 45 17.69 -19.27 6.60
CA ARG A 45 18.75 -19.77 7.49
C ARG A 45 20.13 -19.65 6.84
N PHE A 46 20.21 -19.73 5.52
CA PHE A 46 21.47 -19.69 4.76
C PHE A 46 21.70 -18.34 4.08
N SER A 47 20.63 -17.68 3.62
CA SER A 47 20.71 -16.41 2.91
C SER A 47 19.46 -15.55 3.17
N PRO A 48 19.45 -14.72 4.24
CA PRO A 48 18.32 -13.85 4.57
C PRO A 48 17.94 -12.91 3.41
N GLU A 49 18.92 -12.39 2.69
CA GLU A 49 18.66 -11.48 1.58
C GLU A 49 17.93 -12.17 0.40
N LYS A 50 18.34 -13.39 0.04
CA LYS A 50 17.64 -14.16 -1.00
C LYS A 50 16.21 -14.47 -0.60
N LYS A 51 15.97 -14.84 0.67
CA LYS A 51 14.62 -15.03 1.21
C LYS A 51 13.79 -13.75 1.08
N ASP A 52 14.34 -12.60 1.46
CA ASP A 52 13.63 -11.33 1.39
C ASP A 52 13.22 -10.97 -0.04
N ILE A 53 14.14 -11.18 -1.00
CA ILE A 53 13.87 -10.91 -2.42
C ILE A 53 12.87 -11.89 -3.01
N SER A 54 13.01 -13.20 -2.73
CA SER A 54 12.07 -14.22 -3.23
C SER A 54 10.67 -14.00 -2.66
N SER A 55 10.55 -13.78 -1.35
CA SER A 55 9.28 -13.46 -0.68
C SER A 55 8.62 -12.22 -1.30
N LEU A 56 9.39 -11.16 -1.57
CA LEU A 56 8.89 -9.96 -2.24
C LEU A 56 8.32 -10.32 -3.63
N ARG A 57 9.07 -11.06 -4.45
CA ARG A 57 8.66 -11.39 -5.82
C ARG A 57 7.43 -12.30 -5.86
N ILE A 58 7.34 -13.26 -4.94
CA ILE A 58 6.16 -14.14 -4.80
C ILE A 58 4.92 -13.29 -4.50
N ILE A 59 4.96 -12.44 -3.48
CA ILE A 59 3.80 -11.61 -3.10
C ILE A 59 3.44 -10.61 -4.21
N GLN A 60 4.41 -10.03 -4.89
CA GLN A 60 4.15 -9.15 -6.03
C GLN A 60 3.41 -9.89 -7.16
N ALA A 61 3.78 -11.14 -7.45
CA ALA A 61 3.10 -11.96 -8.45
C ALA A 61 1.64 -12.23 -8.05
N VAL A 62 1.41 -12.61 -6.78
CA VAL A 62 0.06 -12.85 -6.23
C VAL A 62 -0.78 -11.57 -6.30
N PHE A 63 -0.24 -10.43 -5.88
CA PHE A 63 -0.97 -9.16 -5.90
C PHE A 63 -1.31 -8.71 -7.33
N ARG A 64 -0.37 -8.84 -8.28
CA ARG A 64 -0.65 -8.58 -9.71
C ARG A 64 -1.75 -9.50 -10.25
N PHE A 65 -1.76 -10.78 -9.85
CA PHE A 65 -2.80 -11.71 -10.25
C PHE A 65 -4.17 -11.32 -9.68
N ILE A 66 -4.24 -10.97 -8.39
CA ILE A 66 -5.49 -10.49 -7.77
C ILE A 66 -5.98 -9.22 -8.47
N LEU A 67 -5.11 -8.24 -8.72
CA LEU A 67 -5.47 -7.01 -9.43
C LEU A 67 -6.02 -7.30 -10.83
N LYS A 68 -5.47 -8.29 -11.54
CA LYS A 68 -5.99 -8.72 -12.86
C LYS A 68 -7.42 -9.28 -12.75
N ILE A 69 -7.73 -10.06 -11.71
CA ILE A 69 -9.08 -10.60 -11.47
C ILE A 69 -10.10 -9.48 -11.25
N THR A 70 -9.71 -8.38 -10.58
CA THR A 70 -10.63 -7.25 -10.34
C THR A 70 -11.10 -6.61 -11.65
N GLY A 71 -10.32 -6.71 -12.72
CA GLY A 71 -10.56 -6.01 -13.97
C GLY A 71 -10.28 -4.51 -13.90
N ALA A 72 -9.62 -4.04 -12.85
CA ALA A 72 -9.21 -2.65 -12.73
C ALA A 72 -8.20 -2.26 -13.82
N LYS A 73 -8.40 -1.08 -14.40
CA LYS A 73 -7.44 -0.48 -15.33
C LYS A 73 -6.54 0.46 -14.53
N ILE A 74 -5.28 0.08 -14.42
CA ILE A 74 -4.32 0.77 -13.57
C ILE A 74 -3.39 1.60 -14.47
N THR A 75 -3.41 2.92 -14.28
CA THR A 75 -2.45 3.84 -14.88
C THR A 75 -1.39 4.17 -13.81
N VAL A 76 -0.12 4.10 -14.18
CA VAL A 76 1.00 4.42 -13.28
C VAL A 76 1.77 5.58 -13.87
N ILE A 77 2.09 6.53 -13.01
CA ILE A 77 2.79 7.78 -13.37
C ILE A 77 3.96 7.95 -12.38
N GLY A 78 5.11 8.38 -12.88
CA GLY A 78 6.25 8.75 -12.04
C GLY A 78 6.95 7.58 -11.36
N GLU A 79 6.80 6.34 -11.85
CA GLU A 79 7.49 5.17 -11.27
C GLU A 79 9.02 5.32 -11.36
N GLU A 80 9.51 6.09 -12.33
CA GLU A 80 10.91 6.48 -12.50
C GLU A 80 11.45 7.37 -11.37
N ASN A 81 10.58 8.05 -10.63
CA ASN A 81 10.96 8.87 -9.47
C ASN A 81 11.39 8.02 -8.25
N VAL A 82 11.08 6.72 -8.28
CA VAL A 82 11.39 5.82 -7.16
C VAL A 82 12.81 5.30 -7.29
N PRO A 83 13.71 5.60 -6.33
CA PRO A 83 15.06 5.05 -6.32
C PRO A 83 15.04 3.51 -6.28
N LYS A 84 15.96 2.89 -7.03
CA LYS A 84 16.03 1.41 -7.13
C LYS A 84 17.11 0.80 -6.22
N ASP A 85 17.93 1.63 -5.63
CA ASP A 85 19.12 1.25 -4.85
C ASP A 85 19.15 1.91 -3.46
N THR A 86 18.29 2.88 -3.23
CA THR A 86 18.24 3.66 -1.98
C THR A 86 16.92 3.42 -1.26
N PRO A 87 16.93 3.09 0.03
CA PRO A 87 15.70 2.92 0.80
C PRO A 87 14.97 4.26 0.98
N VAL A 88 13.66 4.22 0.92
CA VAL A 88 12.80 5.41 0.99
C VAL A 88 11.66 5.21 1.98
N LEU A 89 11.06 6.31 2.41
CA LEU A 89 9.78 6.31 3.09
C LEU A 89 8.67 6.61 2.07
N TYR A 90 7.83 5.62 1.76
CA TYR A 90 6.63 5.85 0.96
C TYR A 90 5.51 6.39 1.83
N ILE A 91 4.89 7.47 1.38
CA ILE A 91 3.74 8.12 2.03
C ILE A 91 2.59 8.19 1.03
N GLY A 92 1.46 7.58 1.35
CA GLY A 92 0.28 7.58 0.47
C GLY A 92 -1.01 7.95 1.18
N ASN A 93 -2.02 8.40 0.43
CA ASN A 93 -3.40 8.45 0.88
C ASN A 93 -4.00 7.04 0.95
N HIS A 94 -5.00 6.82 1.81
CA HIS A 94 -5.53 5.47 2.05
C HIS A 94 -7.05 5.43 2.01
N ARG A 95 -7.61 4.76 1.01
CA ARG A 95 -9.06 4.60 0.82
C ARG A 95 -9.52 3.14 0.66
N SER A 96 -8.59 2.24 0.28
CA SER A 96 -8.94 0.88 -0.10
C SER A 96 -7.93 -0.14 0.44
N TYR A 97 -8.39 -1.37 0.66
CA TYR A 97 -7.48 -2.51 0.83
C TYR A 97 -6.59 -2.71 -0.39
N PHE A 98 -7.11 -2.34 -1.57
CA PHE A 98 -6.37 -2.45 -2.83
C PHE A 98 -5.21 -1.47 -2.94
N ASP A 99 -5.14 -0.40 -2.13
CA ASP A 99 -3.99 0.52 -2.11
C ASP A 99 -2.69 -0.24 -1.83
N ILE A 100 -2.75 -1.22 -0.93
CA ILE A 100 -1.60 -2.07 -0.60
C ILE A 100 -1.19 -2.92 -1.81
N LEU A 101 -2.14 -3.54 -2.50
CA LEU A 101 -1.85 -4.37 -3.66
C LEU A 101 -1.28 -3.54 -4.82
N LEU A 102 -1.88 -2.36 -5.05
CA LEU A 102 -1.50 -1.44 -6.11
C LEU A 102 -0.05 -0.95 -5.95
N THR A 103 0.34 -0.58 -4.74
CA THR A 103 1.65 -0.01 -4.45
C THR A 103 2.71 -1.09 -4.22
N TYR A 104 2.39 -2.15 -3.44
CA TYR A 104 3.36 -3.20 -3.14
C TYR A 104 3.81 -3.99 -4.37
N SER A 105 2.90 -4.23 -5.33
CA SER A 105 3.21 -4.94 -6.58
C SER A 105 4.29 -4.26 -7.42
N ARG A 106 4.68 -3.03 -7.06
CA ARG A 106 5.62 -2.15 -7.78
C ARG A 106 6.87 -1.77 -6.99
N CYS A 107 6.99 -2.17 -5.74
CA CYS A 107 8.18 -1.88 -4.94
C CYS A 107 9.44 -2.46 -5.61
N PRO A 108 10.45 -1.63 -5.96
CA PRO A 108 11.64 -2.11 -6.65
C PRO A 108 12.57 -2.93 -5.74
N ILE A 109 12.66 -2.55 -4.47
CA ILE A 109 13.50 -3.15 -3.44
C ILE A 109 12.68 -3.64 -2.24
N ARG A 110 13.34 -4.28 -1.29
CA ARG A 110 12.74 -4.75 -0.03
C ARG A 110 11.97 -3.61 0.64
N THR A 111 10.69 -3.82 0.89
CA THR A 111 9.79 -2.80 1.43
C THR A 111 8.87 -3.42 2.46
N GLY A 112 8.85 -2.86 3.67
CA GLY A 112 7.89 -3.20 4.72
C GLY A 112 6.76 -2.17 4.79
N TYR A 113 5.58 -2.61 5.25
CA TYR A 113 4.44 -1.74 5.48
C TYR A 113 4.15 -1.61 6.97
N ILE A 114 3.76 -0.42 7.40
CA ILE A 114 3.24 -0.25 8.76
C ILE A 114 1.75 -0.59 8.73
N ALA A 115 1.42 -1.71 9.36
CA ALA A 115 0.09 -2.28 9.39
C ALA A 115 -0.55 -2.16 10.78
N LYS A 116 -1.87 -2.33 10.84
CA LYS A 116 -2.62 -2.35 12.09
C LYS A 116 -2.25 -3.60 12.92
N LYS A 117 -2.07 -3.46 14.23
CA LYS A 117 -1.66 -4.55 15.15
C LYS A 117 -2.56 -5.79 15.07
N GLU A 118 -3.86 -5.61 14.84
CA GLU A 118 -4.79 -6.72 14.74
C GLU A 118 -4.48 -7.70 13.59
N MET A 119 -3.79 -7.23 12.54
CA MET A 119 -3.33 -8.08 11.44
C MET A 119 -2.32 -9.14 11.90
N GLU A 120 -1.62 -8.89 12.99
CA GLU A 120 -0.66 -9.83 13.58
C GLU A 120 -1.33 -11.12 14.05
N LYS A 121 -2.63 -11.08 14.37
CA LYS A 121 -3.40 -12.23 14.85
C LYS A 121 -3.89 -13.16 13.73
N ILE A 122 -3.75 -12.78 12.47
CA ILE A 122 -4.19 -13.58 11.31
C ILE A 122 -3.06 -14.54 10.94
N PRO A 123 -3.19 -15.85 11.19
CA PRO A 123 -2.13 -16.81 10.87
C PRO A 123 -1.85 -16.84 9.36
N LEU A 124 -0.66 -17.29 8.98
CA LEU A 124 -0.12 -17.29 7.62
C LEU A 124 0.06 -15.89 7.03
N LEU A 125 -0.97 -15.03 7.09
CA LEU A 125 -0.86 -13.65 6.64
C LEU A 125 0.21 -12.89 7.44
N SER A 126 0.16 -12.97 8.77
CA SER A 126 1.17 -12.31 9.63
C SER A 126 2.57 -12.87 9.41
N THR A 127 2.70 -14.15 9.08
CA THR A 127 3.99 -14.77 8.73
C THR A 127 4.55 -14.17 7.44
N TRP A 128 3.74 -14.08 6.38
CA TRP A 128 4.12 -13.40 5.15
C TRP A 128 4.48 -11.93 5.40
N MET A 129 3.67 -11.22 6.18
CA MET A 129 3.94 -9.81 6.52
C MET A 129 5.29 -9.64 7.24
N ARG A 130 5.66 -10.55 8.15
CA ARG A 130 6.98 -10.55 8.81
C ARG A 130 8.11 -10.83 7.83
N TYR A 131 7.94 -11.77 6.89
CA TYR A 131 8.93 -12.05 5.85
C TYR A 131 9.15 -10.85 4.93
N LEU A 132 8.13 -10.00 4.77
CA LEU A 132 8.16 -8.76 4.01
C LEU A 132 8.51 -7.53 4.88
N HIS A 133 9.08 -7.73 6.07
CA HIS A 133 9.48 -6.67 6.98
C HIS A 133 8.36 -5.72 7.44
N CYS A 134 7.10 -6.13 7.32
CA CYS A 134 5.99 -5.33 7.83
C CYS A 134 6.07 -5.18 9.35
N LEU A 135 5.64 -4.03 9.84
CA LEU A 135 5.59 -3.69 11.26
C LEU A 135 4.15 -3.51 11.69
N PHE A 136 3.83 -3.96 12.90
CA PHE A 136 2.49 -3.87 13.45
C PHE A 136 2.41 -2.74 14.47
N LEU A 137 1.53 -1.78 14.20
CA LEU A 137 1.36 -0.57 15.00
C LEU A 137 0.09 -0.66 15.84
N ASP A 138 0.24 -0.57 17.16
CA ASP A 138 -0.87 -0.32 18.06
C ASP A 138 -1.13 1.18 18.17
N ARG A 139 -2.25 1.63 17.63
CA ARG A 139 -2.62 3.06 17.65
C ARG A 139 -3.12 3.54 18.99
N LYS A 140 -3.43 2.64 19.93
CA LYS A 140 -3.90 2.93 21.26
C LYS A 140 -2.77 3.00 22.28
N ASP A 141 -1.62 2.43 21.96
CA ASP A 141 -0.44 2.41 22.81
C ASP A 141 0.67 3.30 22.23
N ILE A 142 0.82 4.49 22.80
CA ILE A 142 1.81 5.48 22.35
C ILE A 142 3.24 4.94 22.48
N LYS A 143 3.54 4.17 23.53
CA LYS A 143 4.88 3.61 23.75
C LYS A 143 5.20 2.55 22.69
N GLN A 144 4.26 1.66 22.41
CA GLN A 144 4.40 0.65 21.37
C GLN A 144 4.48 1.34 19.99
N GLY A 145 3.67 2.36 19.75
CA GLY A 145 3.71 3.16 18.52
C GLY A 145 5.09 3.78 18.29
N LEU A 146 5.67 4.43 19.32
CA LEU A 146 7.01 4.99 19.24
C LEU A 146 8.07 3.91 18.95
N LYS A 147 7.99 2.76 19.63
CA LYS A 147 8.89 1.63 19.38
C LYS A 147 8.81 1.16 17.93
N THR A 148 7.60 1.06 17.38
CA THR A 148 7.39 0.66 15.97
C THR A 148 8.02 1.65 15.01
N ILE A 149 7.87 2.96 15.25
CA ILE A 149 8.51 4.01 14.43
C ILE A 149 10.04 3.92 14.51
N LEU A 150 10.62 3.71 15.69
CA LEU A 150 12.06 3.53 15.83
C LEU A 150 12.56 2.26 15.11
N THR A 151 11.83 1.16 15.21
CA THR A 151 12.14 -0.06 14.44
C THR A 151 12.05 0.20 12.93
N ALA A 152 11.12 1.03 12.46
CA ALA A 152 11.04 1.42 11.06
C ALA A 152 12.28 2.24 10.63
N VAL A 153 12.76 3.14 11.48
CA VAL A 153 14.02 3.88 11.25
C VAL A 153 15.20 2.92 11.07
N ASP A 154 15.32 1.92 11.95
CA ASP A 154 16.41 0.93 11.88
C ASP A 154 16.31 0.09 10.60
N LYS A 155 15.10 -0.28 10.17
CA LYS A 155 14.90 -0.98 8.89
C LYS A 155 15.33 -0.13 7.70
N VAL A 156 14.96 1.15 7.66
CA VAL A 156 15.40 2.05 6.58
C VAL A 156 16.92 2.15 6.56
N LYS A 157 17.57 2.34 7.70
CA LYS A 157 19.02 2.36 7.82
C LYS A 157 19.70 1.05 7.38
N SER A 158 18.98 -0.07 7.47
CA SER A 158 19.46 -1.39 6.99
C SER A 158 19.15 -1.68 5.52
N GLY A 159 18.66 -0.70 4.75
CA GLY A 159 18.40 -0.84 3.32
C GLY A 159 17.01 -1.36 2.96
N ILE A 160 16.04 -1.25 3.87
CA ILE A 160 14.65 -1.69 3.66
C ILE A 160 13.74 -0.47 3.63
N SER A 161 13.06 -0.22 2.52
CA SER A 161 12.07 0.85 2.43
C SER A 161 10.87 0.58 3.36
N ILE A 162 10.24 1.64 3.80
CA ILE A 162 9.00 1.56 4.59
C ILE A 162 7.88 2.30 3.88
N CYS A 163 6.70 1.70 3.85
CA CYS A 163 5.47 2.35 3.39
C CYS A 163 4.51 2.53 4.55
N ILE A 164 3.97 3.73 4.67
CA ILE A 164 2.96 4.06 5.67
C ILE A 164 1.87 4.95 5.05
N PHE A 165 0.64 4.71 5.47
CA PHE A 165 -0.50 5.57 5.20
C PHE A 165 -0.77 6.41 6.47
N PRO A 166 -0.29 7.68 6.51
CA PRO A 166 -0.28 8.45 7.74
C PRO A 166 -1.65 8.93 8.21
N GLU A 167 -2.69 8.76 7.40
CA GLU A 167 -4.09 8.90 7.84
C GLU A 167 -4.46 7.92 8.96
N GLY A 168 -3.67 6.86 9.13
CA GLY A 168 -3.85 5.86 10.18
C GLY A 168 -5.06 4.94 9.95
N THR A 169 -5.99 5.27 9.10
CA THR A 169 -7.15 4.45 8.74
C THR A 169 -7.55 4.72 7.30
N ARG A 170 -8.38 3.84 6.71
CA ARG A 170 -8.95 4.10 5.38
C ARG A 170 -9.94 5.25 5.47
N ASN A 171 -9.70 6.28 4.69
CA ASN A 171 -10.58 7.42 4.57
C ASN A 171 -11.88 7.02 3.85
N ARG A 172 -13.03 7.34 4.46
CA ARG A 172 -14.38 7.04 3.93
C ARG A 172 -15.13 8.30 3.51
N ASN A 173 -14.48 9.45 3.48
CA ASN A 173 -15.08 10.69 3.02
C ASN A 173 -15.51 10.55 1.55
N LYS A 174 -16.59 11.23 1.17
CA LYS A 174 -17.12 11.13 -0.21
C LYS A 174 -16.10 11.64 -1.22
N ASP A 175 -15.49 12.78 -0.93
CA ASP A 175 -14.44 13.34 -1.76
C ASP A 175 -13.09 12.74 -1.38
N GLU A 176 -12.33 12.27 -2.37
CA GLU A 176 -10.98 11.74 -2.12
C GLU A 176 -9.96 12.84 -1.82
N LEU A 177 -10.27 14.09 -2.16
CA LEU A 177 -9.45 15.25 -1.82
C LEU A 177 -9.58 15.64 -0.34
N ASP A 178 -10.65 15.21 0.33
CA ASP A 178 -10.87 15.41 1.75
C ASP A 178 -10.16 14.32 2.55
N MET A 179 -8.81 14.36 2.51
CA MET A 179 -7.95 13.44 3.24
C MET A 179 -8.03 13.68 4.74
N LEU A 180 -7.91 12.62 5.53
CA LEU A 180 -7.72 12.75 6.98
C LEU A 180 -6.35 13.39 7.28
N PRO A 181 -6.20 14.09 8.41
CA PRO A 181 -4.91 14.68 8.79
C PRO A 181 -3.81 13.62 8.87
N PHE A 182 -2.64 13.95 8.34
CA PHE A 182 -1.48 13.09 8.40
C PHE A 182 -0.82 13.15 9.78
N HIS A 183 -0.58 11.98 10.37
CA HIS A 183 0.12 11.90 11.66
C HIS A 183 1.62 12.22 11.49
N GLU A 184 2.06 13.35 12.03
CA GLU A 184 3.46 13.83 11.97
C GLU A 184 4.48 12.81 12.48
N GLY A 185 4.10 11.95 13.43
CA GLY A 185 4.95 10.88 13.93
C GLY A 185 5.47 9.93 12.86
N SER A 186 4.73 9.76 11.76
CA SER A 186 5.10 8.92 10.62
C SER A 186 6.34 9.42 9.89
N PHE A 187 6.51 10.74 9.83
CA PHE A 187 7.58 11.40 9.10
C PHE A 187 8.93 11.37 9.85
N LYS A 188 8.89 11.07 11.16
CA LYS A 188 10.11 10.84 11.95
C LYS A 188 10.96 9.69 11.41
N ILE A 189 10.37 8.79 10.63
CA ILE A 189 11.11 7.71 9.96
C ILE A 189 12.10 8.33 8.96
N ALA A 190 11.64 9.21 8.07
CA ALA A 190 12.48 9.84 7.06
C ALA A 190 13.55 10.74 7.70
N THR A 191 13.14 11.61 8.62
CA THR A 191 14.08 12.57 9.26
C THR A 191 15.15 11.89 10.12
N LYS A 192 14.81 10.79 10.83
CA LYS A 192 15.78 10.05 11.65
C LYS A 192 16.66 9.07 10.86
N ALA A 193 16.14 8.54 9.76
CA ALA A 193 16.88 7.64 8.88
C ALA A 193 17.67 8.40 7.80
N ASN A 194 17.42 9.70 7.64
CA ASN A 194 17.95 10.54 6.57
C ASN A 194 17.69 9.95 5.19
N CYS A 195 16.41 9.64 4.90
CA CYS A 195 16.00 9.07 3.62
C CYS A 195 14.93 9.95 2.94
N PRO A 196 14.83 9.91 1.61
CA PRO A 196 13.79 10.64 0.90
C PRO A 196 12.40 10.07 1.18
N ILE A 197 11.41 10.97 1.13
CA ILE A 197 9.99 10.62 1.15
C ILE A 197 9.52 10.55 -0.30
N ILE A 198 8.86 9.44 -0.68
CA ILE A 198 8.18 9.31 -1.96
C ILE A 198 6.68 9.47 -1.71
N PRO A 199 6.08 10.61 -2.09
CA PRO A 199 4.63 10.77 -2.01
C PRO A 199 3.95 9.91 -3.07
N ILE A 200 2.87 9.21 -2.69
CA ILE A 200 2.07 8.37 -3.58
C ILE A 200 0.63 8.88 -3.56
N ALA A 201 0.12 9.30 -4.70
CA ALA A 201 -1.29 9.59 -4.89
C ALA A 201 -1.99 8.39 -5.52
N ILE A 202 -3.01 7.87 -4.82
CA ILE A 202 -3.81 6.73 -5.28
C ILE A 202 -5.23 7.23 -5.51
N SER A 203 -5.60 7.39 -6.79
CA SER A 203 -6.90 7.93 -7.18
C SER A 203 -7.87 6.81 -7.51
N ASN A 204 -9.09 6.94 -7.01
CA ASN A 204 -10.23 6.09 -7.35
C ASN A 204 -10.15 4.62 -6.91
N SER A 205 -9.25 4.26 -6.01
CA SER A 205 -9.08 2.86 -5.56
C SER A 205 -10.28 2.30 -4.80
N ALA A 206 -11.01 3.14 -4.05
CA ALA A 206 -12.22 2.73 -3.32
C ALA A 206 -13.31 2.16 -4.25
N ASN A 207 -13.33 2.56 -5.52
CA ASN A 207 -14.28 2.06 -6.51
C ASN A 207 -13.99 0.62 -6.97
N ILE A 208 -12.85 0.03 -6.61
CA ILE A 208 -12.64 -1.41 -6.81
C ILE A 208 -13.53 -2.22 -5.87
N PHE A 209 -13.66 -1.82 -4.60
CA PHE A 209 -14.31 -2.64 -3.58
C PHE A 209 -15.15 -1.86 -2.57
N GLU A 210 -14.58 -0.90 -1.85
CA GLU A 210 -15.22 -0.25 -0.70
C GLU A 210 -16.52 0.46 -1.07
N ALA A 211 -16.56 1.11 -2.23
CA ALA A 211 -17.75 1.78 -2.74
C ALA A 211 -18.86 0.81 -3.19
N HIS A 212 -18.53 -0.47 -3.35
CA HIS A 212 -19.44 -1.49 -3.90
C HIS A 212 -19.57 -2.73 -3.01
N PHE A 213 -19.08 -2.67 -1.77
CA PHE A 213 -19.07 -3.81 -0.85
C PHE A 213 -20.41 -4.55 -0.79
N PRO A 214 -20.45 -5.90 -0.87
CA PRO A 214 -19.35 -6.87 -0.99
C PRO A 214 -19.03 -7.28 -2.45
N LYS A 215 -19.02 -6.36 -3.39
CA LYS A 215 -18.81 -6.62 -4.82
C LYS A 215 -17.52 -5.97 -5.30
N ILE A 216 -16.78 -6.64 -6.18
CA ILE A 216 -15.62 -6.07 -6.86
C ILE A 216 -16.02 -5.55 -8.24
N SER A 217 -15.76 -4.27 -8.47
CA SER A 217 -16.06 -3.56 -9.70
C SER A 217 -14.78 -3.19 -10.46
N PRO A 218 -14.76 -3.34 -11.79
CA PRO A 218 -13.68 -2.74 -12.57
C PRO A 218 -13.69 -1.22 -12.35
N ALA A 219 -12.52 -0.68 -12.09
CA ALA A 219 -12.35 0.76 -11.92
C ALA A 219 -11.13 1.23 -12.69
N LYS A 220 -11.13 2.49 -13.12
CA LYS A 220 -9.93 3.17 -13.58
C LYS A 220 -9.24 3.74 -12.36
N VAL A 221 -8.02 3.33 -12.11
CA VAL A 221 -7.22 3.73 -10.95
C VAL A 221 -5.93 4.34 -11.44
N VAL A 222 -5.52 5.43 -10.82
CA VAL A 222 -4.21 6.03 -11.05
C VAL A 222 -3.38 5.88 -9.79
N VAL A 223 -2.14 5.43 -9.97
CA VAL A 223 -1.10 5.43 -8.94
C VAL A 223 0.01 6.33 -9.44
N GLU A 224 0.18 7.48 -8.81
CA GLU A 224 1.25 8.42 -9.15
C GLU A 224 2.28 8.46 -8.03
N TYR A 225 3.55 8.26 -8.39
CA TYR A 225 4.71 8.46 -7.53
C TYR A 225 5.26 9.85 -7.78
N GLY A 226 5.19 10.72 -6.79
CA GLY A 226 5.73 12.07 -6.88
C GLY A 226 7.25 12.10 -6.82
N LYS A 227 7.82 13.29 -7.06
CA LYS A 227 9.26 13.50 -6.90
C LYS A 227 9.68 13.26 -5.45
N PRO A 228 10.91 12.73 -5.22
CA PRO A 228 11.44 12.57 -3.87
C PRO A 228 11.45 13.89 -3.11
N ILE A 229 10.98 13.87 -1.88
CA ILE A 229 11.05 14.98 -0.94
C ILE A 229 12.17 14.67 0.04
N TYR A 230 13.18 15.52 0.09
CA TYR A 230 14.28 15.42 1.03
C TYR A 230 14.01 16.36 2.21
N PRO A 231 13.71 15.83 3.43
CA PRO A 231 13.35 16.68 4.57
C PRO A 231 14.40 17.72 4.91
N ASP A 232 15.68 17.45 4.64
CA ASP A 232 16.77 18.38 4.94
C ASP A 232 16.87 19.54 3.95
N GLU A 233 16.30 19.42 2.75
CA GLU A 233 16.27 20.45 1.73
C GLU A 233 15.05 21.38 1.85
N LEU A 234 14.07 21.02 2.71
CA LEU A 234 12.89 21.84 2.93
C LEU A 234 13.19 23.11 3.72
N SER A 235 12.36 24.14 3.53
CA SER A 235 12.39 25.34 4.36
C SER A 235 12.23 24.99 5.85
N LYS A 236 12.64 25.89 6.75
CA LYS A 236 12.49 25.68 8.20
C LYS A 236 11.02 25.49 8.60
N GLU A 237 10.09 26.12 7.89
CA GLU A 237 8.67 26.03 8.10
C GLU A 237 8.12 24.69 7.63
N ASP A 238 8.40 24.31 6.36
CA ASP A 238 7.97 23.04 5.78
C ASP A 238 8.56 21.84 6.53
N LYS A 239 9.78 21.96 7.04
CA LYS A 239 10.42 20.91 7.85
C LYS A 239 9.71 20.68 9.19
N ARG A 240 9.08 21.72 9.77
CA ARG A 240 8.26 21.58 10.99
C ARG A 240 6.92 20.90 10.71
N HIS A 241 6.39 21.08 9.50
CA HIS A 241 5.08 20.61 9.06
C HIS A 241 5.20 19.68 7.84
N VAL A 242 6.20 18.79 7.85
CA VAL A 242 6.49 17.90 6.72
C VAL A 242 5.30 17.00 6.35
N GLY A 243 4.45 16.67 7.32
CA GLY A 243 3.22 15.94 7.09
C GLY A 243 2.22 16.72 6.25
N GLU A 244 1.96 17.96 6.62
CA GLU A 244 1.08 18.86 5.87
C GLU A 244 1.64 19.17 4.48
N TYR A 245 2.93 19.46 4.38
CA TYR A 245 3.62 19.65 3.11
C TYR A 245 3.42 18.45 2.18
N THR A 246 3.72 17.24 2.65
CA THR A 246 3.57 16.01 1.86
C THR A 246 2.10 15.75 1.51
N GLN A 247 1.16 16.03 2.42
CA GLN A 247 -0.27 15.91 2.17
C GLN A 247 -0.73 16.85 1.05
N ASN A 248 -0.25 18.08 1.03
CA ASN A 248 -0.56 19.04 -0.03
C ASN A 248 -0.02 18.59 -1.39
N VAL A 249 1.21 18.06 -1.44
CA VAL A 249 1.77 17.46 -2.66
C VAL A 249 0.87 16.33 -3.17
N ILE A 250 0.45 15.42 -2.30
CA ILE A 250 -0.45 14.31 -2.67
C ILE A 250 -1.80 14.86 -3.16
N ARG A 251 -2.35 15.88 -2.51
CA ARG A 251 -3.62 16.52 -2.91
C ARG A 251 -3.54 17.11 -4.31
N GLU A 252 -2.46 17.80 -4.64
CA GLU A 252 -2.24 18.35 -5.98
C GLU A 252 -2.17 17.25 -7.05
N MET A 253 -1.47 16.14 -6.75
CA MET A 253 -1.41 14.97 -7.62
C MET A 253 -2.81 14.34 -7.80
N LEU A 254 -3.61 14.21 -6.74
CA LEU A 254 -4.99 13.70 -6.82
C LEU A 254 -5.87 14.60 -7.71
N ILE A 255 -5.77 15.93 -7.57
CA ILE A 255 -6.51 16.89 -8.41
C ILE A 255 -6.13 16.71 -9.88
N LYS A 256 -4.85 16.61 -10.19
CA LYS A 256 -4.33 16.40 -11.54
C LYS A 256 -4.80 15.07 -12.14
N ASN A 257 -4.90 14.03 -11.32
CA ASN A 257 -5.26 12.66 -11.75
C ASN A 257 -6.77 12.45 -11.93
N LYS A 258 -7.60 13.32 -11.37
CA LYS A 258 -9.07 13.18 -11.40
C LYS A 258 -9.63 12.94 -12.81
N PRO A 259 -9.23 13.68 -13.86
CA PRO A 259 -9.73 13.46 -15.23
C PRO A 259 -9.38 12.08 -15.79
N LEU A 260 -8.31 11.45 -15.33
CA LEU A 260 -7.86 10.13 -15.80
C LEU A 260 -8.71 8.99 -15.22
N THR A 261 -9.43 9.25 -14.14
CA THR A 261 -10.31 8.26 -13.47
C THR A 261 -11.76 8.42 -13.90
N GLU A 262 -12.14 9.55 -14.47
CA GLU A 262 -13.47 9.83 -14.98
C GLU A 262 -13.65 9.16 -16.36
N LYS A 263 -14.82 8.48 -16.58
CA LYS A 263 -15.30 7.74 -17.77
C LYS A 263 -14.74 6.33 -17.96
#